data_eda1ce11d7efea90603416ad5794db04
#
_entry.id   eda1ce11d7efea90603416ad5794db04
#
_cell.length_a   1.000
_cell.length_b   1.000
_cell.length_c   1.000
_cell.angle_alpha   90.00
_cell.angle_beta   90.00
_cell.angle_gamma   90.00
#
_symmetry.space_group_name_H-M   'P 1'
#
loop_
_entity.id
_entity.type
_entity.pdbx_description
1 polymer ?
#
loop_
_entity_poly.entity_id
_entity_poly.type
_entity_poly.pdbx_seq_one_letter_code
_entity_poly.pdbx_strand_id
1 'polypeptide(L)'
;PKIKLRGETPLIIVDGVPYGNITLDEIASDDIESIDVLKGATASALYGARGTSGAIMITTKKGANEEGLNININSNTMFFSGYLAFPETQHSYSRGFGGKYNNDYVWGDKLDIGRTAILWDPFNYEWREQELVSKGKDNFKNFLQFSMVTNNNVNISQKGKYGSFRASITEVYNKGQYPNQNLNK
;
A
#
# COMPACT_ATOMS: atom_id res chain seq x y z
N PRO A 1 3.98 -5.16 -7.16
CA PRO A 1 3.57 -5.12 -8.57
C PRO A 1 4.51 -5.97 -9.42
N LYS A 2 3.95 -6.81 -10.32
CA LYS A 2 4.77 -7.59 -11.26
C LYS A 2 5.24 -6.66 -12.39
N ILE A 3 6.55 -6.56 -12.56
CA ILE A 3 7.12 -5.81 -13.68
C ILE A 3 7.00 -6.63 -14.95
N LYS A 4 6.59 -5.95 -16.01
CA LYS A 4 6.51 -6.52 -17.36
C LYS A 4 7.38 -5.70 -18.31
N LEU A 5 8.19 -6.40 -19.10
CA LEU A 5 8.93 -5.83 -20.20
C LEU A 5 8.29 -6.29 -21.51
N ARG A 6 7.65 -5.38 -22.25
CA ARG A 6 6.87 -5.69 -23.48
C ARG A 6 5.79 -6.76 -23.28
N GLY A 7 5.14 -6.77 -22.11
CA GLY A 7 4.09 -7.75 -21.78
C GLY A 7 4.59 -9.05 -21.11
N GLU A 8 5.87 -9.33 -21.18
CA GLU A 8 6.51 -10.52 -20.62
C GLU A 8 7.20 -10.24 -19.29
N THR A 9 7.42 -11.28 -18.48
CA THR A 9 8.12 -11.16 -17.21
C THR A 9 9.64 -11.27 -17.45
N PRO A 10 10.43 -10.21 -17.21
CA PRO A 10 11.88 -10.24 -17.41
C PRO A 10 12.57 -11.05 -16.33
N LEU A 11 13.77 -11.56 -16.65
CA LEU A 11 14.67 -12.13 -15.66
C LEU A 11 15.25 -11.03 -14.76
N ILE A 12 15.17 -11.20 -13.45
CA ILE A 12 15.79 -10.27 -12.49
C ILE A 12 17.16 -10.81 -12.08
N ILE A 13 18.16 -9.95 -12.15
CA ILE A 13 19.54 -10.25 -11.83
C ILE A 13 20.01 -9.23 -10.80
N VAL A 14 20.47 -9.69 -9.65
CA VAL A 14 20.99 -8.84 -8.58
C VAL A 14 22.47 -9.14 -8.39
N ASP A 15 23.32 -8.15 -8.54
CA ASP A 15 24.78 -8.25 -8.46
C ASP A 15 25.37 -9.41 -9.30
N GLY A 16 24.80 -9.62 -10.49
CA GLY A 16 25.21 -10.68 -11.42
C GLY A 16 24.56 -12.04 -11.17
N VAL A 17 23.82 -12.22 -10.09
CA VAL A 17 23.13 -13.49 -9.77
C VAL A 17 21.70 -13.45 -10.29
N PRO A 18 21.29 -14.42 -11.16
CA PRO A 18 19.93 -14.49 -11.68
C PRO A 18 18.96 -15.11 -10.65
N TYR A 19 17.89 -14.37 -10.32
CA TYR A 19 16.81 -14.81 -9.44
C TYR A 19 15.57 -15.20 -10.25
N GLY A 20 14.97 -16.34 -9.93
CA GLY A 20 13.80 -16.84 -10.66
C GLY A 20 12.47 -16.21 -10.23
N ASN A 21 12.32 -15.87 -8.96
CA ASN A 21 11.04 -15.50 -8.36
C ASN A 21 11.14 -14.29 -7.41
N ILE A 22 12.13 -13.44 -7.57
CA ILE A 22 12.23 -12.21 -6.79
C ILE A 22 11.38 -11.11 -7.42
N THR A 23 10.74 -10.29 -6.59
CA THR A 23 10.08 -9.05 -7.03
C THR A 23 10.94 -7.85 -6.63
N LEU A 24 10.84 -6.74 -7.36
CA LEU A 24 11.60 -5.52 -7.01
C LEU A 24 11.23 -4.98 -5.63
N ASP A 25 10.04 -5.29 -5.15
CA ASP A 25 9.59 -4.89 -3.82
C ASP A 25 10.37 -5.59 -2.68
N GLU A 26 11.13 -6.64 -2.99
CA GLU A 26 11.95 -7.36 -2.02
C GLU A 26 13.33 -6.71 -1.82
N ILE A 27 13.72 -5.82 -2.73
CA ILE A 27 14.98 -5.08 -2.66
C ILE A 27 14.67 -3.67 -2.17
N ALA A 28 15.36 -3.25 -1.12
CA ALA A 28 15.21 -1.87 -0.63
C ALA A 28 15.73 -0.89 -1.68
N SER A 29 14.90 0.08 -2.09
CA SER A 29 15.27 1.08 -3.09
C SER A 29 16.52 1.88 -2.71
N ASP A 30 16.72 2.10 -1.42
CA ASP A 30 17.87 2.83 -0.88
C ASP A 30 19.19 2.07 -1.05
N ASP A 31 19.15 0.76 -1.25
CA ASP A 31 20.33 -0.08 -1.47
C ASP A 31 20.67 -0.27 -2.96
N ILE A 32 19.84 0.24 -3.87
CA ILE A 32 20.08 0.15 -5.31
C ILE A 32 21.03 1.27 -5.73
N GLU A 33 22.11 0.89 -6.45
CA GLU A 33 23.04 1.80 -7.09
C GLU A 33 22.62 2.12 -8.52
N SER A 34 22.32 1.08 -9.32
CA SER A 34 21.85 1.24 -10.69
C SER A 34 20.88 0.12 -11.10
N ILE A 35 20.05 0.42 -12.08
CA ILE A 35 19.16 -0.54 -12.74
C ILE A 35 19.41 -0.44 -14.24
N ASP A 36 19.83 -1.55 -14.84
CA ASP A 36 20.06 -1.67 -16.27
C ASP A 36 19.04 -2.64 -16.88
N VAL A 37 18.45 -2.26 -18.01
CA VAL A 37 17.49 -3.10 -18.72
C VAL A 37 18.10 -3.68 -19.97
N LEU A 38 18.28 -4.99 -20.00
CA LEU A 38 18.76 -5.73 -21.15
C LEU A 38 17.60 -6.20 -22.02
N LYS A 39 17.66 -5.88 -23.31
CA LYS A 39 16.68 -6.38 -24.29
C LYS A 39 16.87 -7.89 -24.51
N GLY A 40 15.79 -8.57 -24.97
CA GLY A 40 15.77 -10.02 -25.09
C GLY A 40 16.97 -10.64 -25.81
N ALA A 41 17.40 -10.06 -26.93
CA ALA A 41 18.57 -10.57 -27.66
C ALA A 41 19.86 -10.53 -26.82
N THR A 42 20.14 -9.40 -26.16
CA THR A 42 21.31 -9.23 -25.30
C THR A 42 21.20 -10.10 -24.05
N ALA A 43 20.02 -10.14 -23.43
CA ALA A 43 19.78 -10.96 -22.26
C ALA A 43 19.87 -12.46 -22.56
N SER A 44 19.39 -12.89 -23.75
CA SER A 44 19.51 -14.29 -24.19
C SER A 44 20.96 -14.70 -24.46
N ALA A 45 21.76 -13.79 -24.97
CA ALA A 45 23.20 -14.07 -25.19
C ALA A 45 23.96 -14.30 -23.88
N LEU A 46 23.55 -13.63 -22.80
CA LEU A 46 24.20 -13.72 -21.48
C LEU A 46 23.62 -14.84 -20.60
N TYR A 47 22.31 -15.02 -20.66
CA TYR A 47 21.54 -15.87 -19.71
C TYR A 47 20.75 -17.00 -20.40
N GLY A 48 20.97 -17.21 -21.68
CA GLY A 48 20.32 -18.27 -22.46
C GLY A 48 18.82 -18.12 -22.55
N ALA A 49 18.09 -19.23 -22.53
CA ALA A 49 16.63 -19.25 -22.64
C ALA A 49 15.90 -18.43 -21.55
N ARG A 50 16.50 -18.26 -20.39
CA ARG A 50 15.93 -17.47 -19.28
C ARG A 50 15.89 -15.98 -19.57
N GLY A 51 16.72 -15.49 -20.50
CA GLY A 51 16.81 -14.08 -20.88
C GLY A 51 15.96 -13.69 -22.09
N THR A 52 15.16 -14.59 -22.67
CA THR A 52 14.40 -14.34 -23.92
C THR A 52 13.42 -13.18 -23.79
N SER A 53 12.80 -13.03 -22.64
CA SER A 53 11.86 -11.92 -22.33
C SER A 53 12.57 -10.62 -21.88
N GLY A 54 13.90 -10.60 -21.95
CA GLY A 54 14.75 -9.54 -21.44
C GLY A 54 15.17 -9.77 -19.99
N ALA A 55 16.05 -8.90 -19.49
CA ALA A 55 16.52 -8.96 -18.11
C ALA A 55 16.63 -7.57 -17.49
N ILE A 56 16.41 -7.49 -16.20
CA ILE A 56 16.65 -6.31 -15.38
C ILE A 56 17.81 -6.62 -14.46
N MET A 57 18.90 -5.91 -14.67
CA MET A 57 20.09 -6.01 -13.83
C MET A 57 20.05 -4.93 -12.76
N ILE A 58 20.15 -5.36 -11.52
CA ILE A 58 20.19 -4.48 -10.36
C ILE A 58 21.57 -4.59 -9.76
N THR A 59 22.25 -3.48 -9.67
CA THR A 59 23.51 -3.38 -8.95
C THR A 59 23.24 -2.73 -7.61
N THR A 60 23.65 -3.40 -6.52
CA THR A 60 23.49 -2.84 -5.19
C THR A 60 24.69 -1.97 -4.81
N LYS A 61 24.42 -0.97 -3.96
CA LYS A 61 25.47 -0.10 -3.42
C LYS A 61 26.49 -0.92 -2.63
N LYS A 62 27.74 -0.83 -3.02
CA LYS A 62 28.87 -1.47 -2.33
C LYS A 62 29.41 -0.56 -1.23
N GLY A 63 30.43 -1.02 -0.52
CA GLY A 63 31.05 -0.28 0.57
C GLY A 63 31.52 1.13 0.18
N ALA A 64 31.86 1.95 1.16
CA ALA A 64 32.19 3.36 0.98
C ALA A 64 33.28 3.58 -0.08
N ASN A 65 33.10 4.62 -0.91
CA ASN A 65 34.10 5.05 -1.88
C ASN A 65 35.22 5.88 -1.23
N GLU A 66 34.92 6.52 -0.10
CA GLU A 66 35.83 7.35 0.66
C GLU A 66 36.33 6.64 1.92
N GLU A 67 37.57 6.92 2.33
CA GLU A 67 38.13 6.40 3.57
C GLU A 67 37.39 6.97 4.80
N GLY A 68 37.17 6.11 5.80
CA GLY A 68 36.51 6.45 7.04
C GLY A 68 35.15 5.82 7.22
N LEU A 69 34.50 6.20 8.31
CA LEU A 69 33.14 5.76 8.67
C LEU A 69 32.12 6.73 8.10
N ASN A 70 31.16 6.18 7.36
CA ASN A 70 30.04 6.95 6.79
C ASN A 70 28.72 6.36 7.31
N ILE A 71 27.88 7.20 7.89
CA ILE A 71 26.55 6.84 8.39
C ILE A 71 25.52 7.71 7.66
N ASN A 72 24.59 7.08 6.94
CA ASN A 72 23.49 7.76 6.30
C ASN A 72 22.18 7.31 6.91
N ILE A 73 21.32 8.27 7.24
CA ILE A 73 19.98 8.04 7.77
C ILE A 73 19.01 8.74 6.84
N ASN A 74 18.13 7.97 6.22
CA ASN A 74 17.03 8.48 5.40
C ASN A 74 15.72 8.13 6.09
N SER A 75 14.88 9.14 6.31
CA SER A 75 13.53 8.94 6.83
C SER A 75 12.56 9.72 5.96
N ASN A 76 11.60 9.01 5.38
CA ASN A 76 10.57 9.60 4.53
C ASN A 76 9.19 9.14 5.02
N THR A 77 8.34 10.10 5.33
CA THR A 77 6.96 9.82 5.73
C THR A 77 6.01 10.53 4.78
N MET A 78 5.17 9.76 4.10
CA MET A 78 4.10 10.26 3.25
C MET A 78 2.76 10.08 3.96
N PHE A 79 1.98 11.13 3.96
CA PHE A 79 0.63 11.14 4.50
C PHE A 79 -0.37 11.18 3.35
N PHE A 80 -1.31 10.26 3.36
CA PHE A 80 -2.41 10.26 2.41
C PHE A 80 -3.68 10.66 3.13
N SER A 81 -4.12 11.88 2.89
CA SER A 81 -5.47 12.30 3.21
C SER A 81 -6.36 11.80 2.08
N GLY A 82 -6.87 10.59 2.24
CA GLY A 82 -7.62 9.92 1.18
C GLY A 82 -8.89 10.67 0.85
N TYR A 83 -8.93 11.26 -0.32
CA TYR A 83 -10.15 11.70 -0.94
C TYR A 83 -10.67 10.56 -1.81
N LEU A 84 -11.48 9.71 -1.22
CA LEU A 84 -12.42 8.96 -2.03
C LEU A 84 -13.56 9.93 -2.32
N ALA A 85 -13.73 10.32 -3.58
CA ALA A 85 -14.87 11.10 -4.01
C ALA A 85 -16.11 10.20 -3.94
N PHE A 86 -16.78 10.20 -2.81
CA PHE A 86 -18.07 9.53 -2.69
C PHE A 86 -19.16 10.45 -3.24
N PRO A 87 -20.16 9.88 -3.93
CA PRO A 87 -21.36 10.62 -4.26
C PRO A 87 -21.99 11.18 -2.99
N GLU A 88 -22.57 12.36 -3.10
CA GLU A 88 -23.33 12.94 -2.02
C GLU A 88 -24.49 12.01 -1.65
N THR A 89 -24.58 11.62 -0.38
CA THR A 89 -25.62 10.73 0.11
C THR A 89 -26.70 11.53 0.82
N GLN A 90 -27.96 11.22 0.54
CA GLN A 90 -29.06 11.81 1.28
C GLN A 90 -29.08 11.23 2.72
N HIS A 91 -29.39 12.07 3.70
CA HIS A 91 -29.41 11.72 5.12
C HIS A 91 -30.61 12.33 5.87
N SER A 92 -31.61 12.81 5.13
CA SER A 92 -32.78 13.48 5.68
C SER A 92 -34.01 12.59 5.78
N TYR A 93 -34.03 11.49 5.01
CA TYR A 93 -35.18 10.59 4.95
C TYR A 93 -34.71 9.15 5.15
N SER A 94 -35.56 8.36 5.78
CA SER A 94 -35.32 6.94 5.98
C SER A 94 -35.61 6.12 4.73
N ARG A 95 -35.24 4.85 4.77
CA ARG A 95 -35.79 3.82 3.91
C ARG A 95 -37.17 3.40 4.43
N GLY A 96 -38.06 2.98 3.54
CA GLY A 96 -39.38 2.50 3.91
C GLY A 96 -40.43 3.62 4.01
N PHE A 97 -41.56 3.33 4.62
CA PHE A 97 -42.66 4.26 4.79
C PHE A 97 -43.48 3.90 6.02
N GLY A 98 -43.92 4.91 6.80
CA GLY A 98 -44.79 4.74 7.97
C GLY A 98 -44.16 3.87 9.06
N GLY A 99 -42.86 3.99 9.31
CA GLY A 99 -42.12 3.19 10.29
C GLY A 99 -41.86 1.73 9.87
N LYS A 100 -42.14 1.38 8.60
CA LYS A 100 -41.92 0.03 8.08
C LYS A 100 -40.76 0.01 7.11
N TYR A 101 -39.74 -0.80 7.40
CA TYR A 101 -38.51 -0.94 6.61
C TYR A 101 -38.57 -2.05 5.53
N ASN A 102 -39.73 -2.64 5.32
CA ASN A 102 -39.92 -3.81 4.46
C ASN A 102 -40.34 -3.48 3.02
N ASN A 103 -40.26 -2.25 2.60
CA ASN A 103 -40.56 -1.84 1.23
C ASN A 103 -39.39 -1.06 0.61
N ASP A 104 -39.42 -0.90 -0.72
CA ASP A 104 -38.33 -0.35 -1.52
C ASP A 104 -38.31 1.18 -1.61
N TYR A 105 -39.12 1.89 -0.81
CA TYR A 105 -39.09 3.35 -0.80
C TYR A 105 -37.77 3.86 -0.20
N VAL A 106 -37.06 4.68 -0.97
CA VAL A 106 -35.79 5.28 -0.57
C VAL A 106 -35.92 6.69 0.01
N TRP A 107 -37.11 7.29 -0.12
CA TRP A 107 -37.51 8.59 0.44
C TRP A 107 -38.70 8.37 1.36
N GLY A 108 -38.47 7.74 2.49
CA GLY A 108 -39.49 7.36 3.43
C GLY A 108 -39.79 8.44 4.47
N ASP A 109 -39.84 8.05 5.72
CA ASP A 109 -40.12 8.97 6.82
C ASP A 109 -38.94 9.92 7.06
N LYS A 110 -39.25 11.17 7.40
CA LYS A 110 -38.24 12.18 7.74
C LYS A 110 -37.52 11.76 9.02
N LEU A 111 -36.20 11.86 8.99
CA LEU A 111 -35.31 11.57 10.13
C LEU A 111 -35.24 12.78 11.08
N ASP A 112 -34.76 12.55 12.29
CA ASP A 112 -34.45 13.58 13.30
C ASP A 112 -35.67 14.43 13.73
N ILE A 113 -36.87 13.84 13.72
CA ILE A 113 -38.10 14.50 14.14
C ILE A 113 -38.85 13.77 15.28
N GLY A 114 -38.13 12.85 16.00
CA GLY A 114 -38.69 12.06 17.10
C GLY A 114 -39.61 10.93 16.70
N ARG A 115 -39.67 10.54 15.41
CA ARG A 115 -40.37 9.34 14.96
C ARG A 115 -39.61 8.10 15.32
N THR A 116 -40.33 7.02 15.64
CA THR A 116 -39.78 5.69 15.91
C THR A 116 -40.19 4.70 14.84
N ALA A 117 -39.37 3.66 14.68
CA ALA A 117 -39.65 2.50 13.83
C ALA A 117 -39.05 1.25 14.44
N ILE A 118 -39.57 0.08 14.05
CA ILE A 118 -38.97 -1.20 14.42
C ILE A 118 -37.75 -1.42 13.51
N LEU A 119 -36.57 -1.34 14.09
CA LEU A 119 -35.28 -1.49 13.40
C LEU A 119 -34.52 -2.68 13.98
N TRP A 120 -33.69 -3.29 13.13
CA TRP A 120 -32.73 -4.30 13.59
C TRP A 120 -31.65 -3.69 14.46
N ASP A 121 -31.47 -4.23 15.66
CA ASP A 121 -30.37 -3.89 16.54
C ASP A 121 -29.24 -4.93 16.39
N PRO A 122 -28.11 -4.56 15.79
CA PRO A 122 -27.00 -5.50 15.58
C PRO A 122 -26.23 -5.83 16.87
N PHE A 123 -26.40 -5.06 17.94
CA PHE A 123 -25.72 -5.29 19.23
C PHE A 123 -26.47 -6.34 20.06
N ASN A 124 -27.83 -6.26 20.05
CA ASN A 124 -28.69 -7.17 20.81
C ASN A 124 -29.27 -8.31 19.94
N TYR A 125 -29.03 -8.29 18.62
CA TYR A 125 -29.53 -9.25 17.66
C TYR A 125 -31.06 -9.41 17.68
N GLU A 126 -31.77 -8.29 17.82
CA GLU A 126 -33.23 -8.26 17.88
C GLU A 126 -33.84 -7.09 17.09
N TRP A 127 -35.12 -7.24 16.75
CA TRP A 127 -35.92 -6.15 16.20
C TRP A 127 -36.57 -5.39 17.37
N ARG A 128 -36.22 -4.12 17.50
CA ARG A 128 -36.79 -3.26 18.54
C ARG A 128 -37.15 -1.88 18.02
N GLU A 129 -38.05 -1.23 18.74
CA GLU A 129 -38.41 0.13 18.47
C GLU A 129 -37.22 1.07 18.75
N GLN A 130 -36.84 1.86 17.76
CA GLN A 130 -35.76 2.84 17.84
C GLN A 130 -36.16 4.11 17.15
N GLU A 131 -35.61 5.22 17.61
CA GLU A 131 -35.81 6.51 16.97
C GLU A 131 -35.14 6.56 15.58
N LEU A 132 -35.85 7.17 14.63
CA LEU A 132 -35.35 7.38 13.26
C LEU A 132 -34.41 8.59 13.25
N VAL A 133 -33.13 8.34 13.46
CA VAL A 133 -32.07 9.35 13.46
C VAL A 133 -31.14 9.20 12.27
N SER A 134 -30.65 10.32 11.77
CA SER A 134 -29.66 10.33 10.69
C SER A 134 -28.30 9.84 11.20
N LYS A 135 -27.91 8.65 10.80
CA LYS A 135 -26.60 8.05 11.13
C LYS A 135 -25.66 8.04 9.92
N GLY A 136 -26.12 8.49 8.75
CA GLY A 136 -25.48 8.23 7.47
C GLY A 136 -24.53 9.30 6.94
N LYS A 137 -24.62 10.51 7.42
CA LYS A 137 -23.95 11.69 6.82
C LYS A 137 -22.44 11.53 6.62
N ASP A 138 -21.76 10.88 7.54
CA ASP A 138 -20.31 10.73 7.52
C ASP A 138 -19.85 9.26 7.68
N ASN A 139 -20.73 8.29 7.47
CA ASN A 139 -20.43 6.88 7.71
C ASN A 139 -19.18 6.40 6.98
N PHE A 140 -19.03 6.70 5.70
CA PHE A 140 -17.84 6.33 4.94
C PHE A 140 -16.60 7.05 5.43
N LYS A 141 -16.73 8.33 5.73
CA LYS A 141 -15.62 9.14 6.22
C LYS A 141 -15.14 8.67 7.60
N ASN A 142 -16.10 8.33 8.47
CA ASN A 142 -15.81 7.81 9.82
C ASN A 142 -15.28 6.38 9.81
N PHE A 143 -15.58 5.60 8.76
CA PHE A 143 -15.06 4.26 8.58
C PHE A 143 -13.60 4.26 8.12
N LEU A 144 -13.19 5.27 7.35
CA LEU A 144 -11.83 5.38 6.84
C LEU A 144 -10.89 5.92 7.92
N GLN A 145 -9.69 5.39 7.95
CA GLN A 145 -8.63 5.89 8.81
C GLN A 145 -7.63 6.72 8.01
N PHE A 146 -6.87 7.51 8.71
CA PHE A 146 -5.74 8.23 8.17
C PHE A 146 -4.68 7.23 7.68
N SER A 147 -4.23 7.41 6.45
CA SER A 147 -3.23 6.55 5.83
C SER A 147 -1.87 7.21 5.83
N MET A 148 -0.83 6.45 6.11
CA MET A 148 0.55 6.91 6.02
C MET A 148 1.49 5.79 5.56
N VAL A 149 2.53 6.17 4.87
CA VAL A 149 3.65 5.29 4.54
C VAL A 149 4.92 5.92 5.09
N THR A 150 5.63 5.19 5.94
CA THR A 150 6.92 5.60 6.47
C THR A 150 7.98 4.64 5.95
N ASN A 151 9.06 5.18 5.41
CA ASN A 151 10.24 4.44 4.97
C ASN A 151 11.44 5.00 5.72
N ASN A 152 12.04 4.20 6.59
CA ASN A 152 13.23 4.52 7.36
C ASN A 152 14.37 3.62 6.92
N ASN A 153 15.47 4.20 6.50
CA ASN A 153 16.69 3.49 6.13
C ASN A 153 17.87 4.02 6.93
N VAL A 154 18.61 3.12 7.52
CA VAL A 154 19.90 3.43 8.16
C VAL A 154 20.96 2.58 7.49
N ASN A 155 21.97 3.20 6.92
CA ASN A 155 23.10 2.48 6.38
C ASN A 155 24.41 2.99 6.99
N ILE A 156 25.29 2.03 7.25
CA ILE A 156 26.64 2.26 7.78
C ILE A 156 27.59 1.65 6.78
N SER A 157 28.57 2.44 6.36
CA SER A 157 29.64 1.96 5.48
C SER A 157 30.99 2.45 5.97
N GLN A 158 31.99 1.63 5.80
CA GLN A 158 33.38 1.97 6.14
C GLN A 158 34.33 1.47 5.09
N LYS A 159 35.31 2.27 4.75
CA LYS A 159 36.46 1.87 3.93
C LYS A 159 37.74 2.04 4.73
N GLY A 160 38.53 1.00 4.76
CA GLY A 160 39.86 0.99 5.34
C GLY A 160 40.90 0.50 4.35
N LYS A 161 42.14 0.45 4.78
CA LYS A 161 43.30 0.04 3.94
C LYS A 161 43.16 -1.36 3.32
N TYR A 162 42.43 -2.26 3.98
CA TYR A 162 42.32 -3.67 3.59
C TYR A 162 40.99 -4.08 3.01
N GLY A 163 40.02 -3.15 2.95
CA GLY A 163 38.70 -3.44 2.40
C GLY A 163 37.64 -2.44 2.81
N SER A 164 36.43 -2.68 2.35
CA SER A 164 35.25 -1.89 2.70
C SER A 164 34.11 -2.81 3.08
N PHE A 165 33.23 -2.32 3.98
CA PHE A 165 31.97 -2.98 4.28
C PHE A 165 30.81 -1.98 4.20
N ARG A 166 29.62 -2.49 3.99
CA ARG A 166 28.36 -1.76 4.08
C ARG A 166 27.33 -2.65 4.77
N ALA A 167 26.56 -2.08 5.67
CA ALA A 167 25.38 -2.68 6.26
C ALA A 167 24.23 -1.68 6.19
N SER A 168 23.04 -2.14 5.82
CA SER A 168 21.85 -1.31 5.80
C SER A 168 20.66 -2.03 6.45
N ILE A 169 19.79 -1.25 7.09
CA ILE A 169 18.52 -1.69 7.62
C ILE A 169 17.46 -0.75 7.09
N THR A 170 16.44 -1.31 6.47
CA THR A 170 15.29 -0.56 5.97
C THR A 170 14.02 -1.08 6.64
N GLU A 171 13.24 -0.16 7.18
CA GLU A 171 11.90 -0.42 7.71
C GLU A 171 10.88 0.33 6.86
N VAL A 172 9.87 -0.40 6.38
CA VAL A 172 8.73 0.19 5.67
C VAL A 172 7.47 -0.12 6.45
N TYR A 173 6.85 0.93 6.98
CA TYR A 173 5.55 0.85 7.61
C TYR A 173 4.50 1.49 6.72
N ASN A 174 3.47 0.73 6.39
CA ASN A 174 2.34 1.20 5.59
C ASN A 174 1.04 0.98 6.36
N LYS A 175 0.38 2.09 6.69
CA LYS A 175 -0.96 2.10 7.27
C LYS A 175 -1.94 2.48 6.17
N GLY A 176 -2.79 1.53 5.74
CA GLY A 176 -3.82 1.75 4.74
C GLY A 176 -4.98 2.61 5.23
N GLN A 177 -5.86 3.02 4.33
CA GLN A 177 -7.07 3.81 4.65
C GLN A 177 -8.18 2.99 5.29
N TYR A 178 -8.20 1.68 5.05
CA TYR A 178 -9.20 0.80 5.65
C TYR A 178 -8.73 0.31 7.02
N PRO A 179 -9.63 0.19 8.00
CA PRO A 179 -9.28 -0.38 9.30
C PRO A 179 -8.60 -1.73 9.17
N ASN A 180 -7.60 -1.98 10.02
CA ASN A 180 -6.81 -3.24 10.06
C ASN A 180 -5.95 -3.53 8.81
N GLN A 181 -5.79 -2.57 7.92
CA GLN A 181 -4.91 -2.71 6.75
C GLN A 181 -3.54 -2.09 7.05
N ASN A 182 -2.68 -2.87 7.70
CA ASN A 182 -1.32 -2.47 8.01
C ASN A 182 -0.32 -3.46 7.44
N LEU A 183 0.78 -2.96 6.91
CA LEU A 183 1.93 -3.74 6.47
C LEU A 183 3.17 -3.20 7.15
N ASN A 184 3.94 -4.10 7.76
CA ASN A 184 5.28 -3.82 8.27
C ASN A 184 6.28 -4.74 7.58
N LYS A 185 7.33 -4.16 7.01
CA LYS A 185 8.35 -4.88 6.24
C LYS A 185 9.75 -4.43 6.65
#